data_d8d4df7cabf24ce368b8e2629bd07b75
#
_entry.id   d8d4df7cabf24ce368b8e2629bd07b75
#
_cell.length_a   1.000
_cell.length_b   1.000
_cell.length_c   1.000
_cell.angle_alpha   90.00
_cell.angle_beta   90.00
_cell.angle_gamma   90.00
#
_symmetry.space_group_name_H-M   'P 1'
#
loop_
_entity.id
_entity.type
_entity.pdbx_description
1 polymer ?
#
loop_
_entity_poly.entity_id
_entity_poly.type
_entity_poly.pdbx_seq_one_letter_code
_entity_poly.pdbx_strand_id
1 'polypeptide(L)'
;MPHSLDALLRPESVAVIGASDNPARIGGRPIFSMLEGGFKGRLYPVNPNRETIQGLKSYPNISSVPEAVDSVVISVPEKIALDVVKECAAAGVKSVVMFTSGFAEIGAAGVHAQSELKTISLNSGMRIVGPNCLGVFNLNQGWFGTFANTLASKKIPTGPIGIVTQSGAYGGHLFTITQNRGVGTNYWVTTGNEVDVDVAEVIEFYAKEPDIKAVSYTHLRAHETGRNLVCRLLL
;
A
#
# COMPACT_ATOMS: atom_id res chain seq x y z
N MET A 1 8.64 21.01 -6.43
CA MET A 1 7.99 20.51 -5.20
C MET A 1 7.96 18.99 -5.28
N PRO A 2 8.12 18.25 -4.17
CA PRO A 2 7.97 16.80 -4.20
C PRO A 2 6.59 16.43 -4.74
N HIS A 3 6.50 15.30 -5.43
CA HIS A 3 5.21 14.77 -5.91
C HIS A 3 4.35 14.35 -4.72
N SER A 4 3.01 14.50 -4.80
CA SER A 4 2.11 14.19 -3.68
C SER A 4 2.14 12.71 -3.24
N LEU A 5 2.68 11.80 -4.08
CA LEU A 5 2.84 10.38 -3.76
C LEU A 5 4.23 9.99 -3.24
N ASP A 6 5.14 10.93 -3.00
CA ASP A 6 6.49 10.61 -2.51
C ASP A 6 6.46 9.87 -1.16
N ALA A 7 5.68 10.37 -0.20
CA ALA A 7 5.56 9.73 1.11
C ALA A 7 4.90 8.33 1.05
N LEU A 8 4.11 8.06 0.02
CA LEU A 8 3.47 6.78 -0.22
C LEU A 8 4.41 5.76 -0.85
N LEU A 9 5.16 6.19 -1.88
CA LEU A 9 5.93 5.27 -2.73
C LEU A 9 7.44 5.27 -2.42
N ARG A 10 7.91 6.27 -1.66
CA ARG A 10 9.31 6.42 -1.22
C ARG A 10 9.41 6.86 0.25
N PRO A 11 8.70 6.20 1.19
CA PRO A 11 8.70 6.62 2.59
C PRO A 11 10.09 6.41 3.24
N GLU A 12 10.47 7.32 4.12
CA GLU A 12 11.65 7.18 5.00
C GLU A 12 11.27 6.65 6.38
N SER A 13 9.99 6.73 6.74
CA SER A 13 9.45 6.19 7.98
C SER A 13 8.09 5.56 7.75
N VAL A 14 7.88 4.37 8.34
CA VAL A 14 6.68 3.56 8.15
C VAL A 14 6.17 3.05 9.48
N ALA A 15 4.86 3.18 9.73
CA ALA A 15 4.21 2.43 10.80
C ALA A 15 3.28 1.35 10.24
N VAL A 16 3.13 0.25 10.96
CA VAL A 16 2.17 -0.82 10.63
C VAL A 16 1.20 -0.93 11.78
N ILE A 17 -0.05 -0.50 11.59
CA ILE A 17 -1.12 -0.57 12.59
C ILE A 17 -1.90 -1.88 12.41
N GLY A 18 -2.09 -2.61 13.52
CA GLY A 18 -2.53 -4.01 13.49
C GLY A 18 -1.36 -4.97 13.25
N ALA A 19 -0.15 -4.52 13.60
CA ALA A 19 1.08 -5.29 13.47
C ALA A 19 1.01 -6.64 14.20
N SER A 20 1.61 -7.67 13.61
CA SER A 20 1.64 -9.03 14.15
C SER A 20 3.05 -9.61 14.16
N ASP A 21 3.33 -10.34 15.24
CA ASP A 21 4.58 -11.10 15.36
C ASP A 21 4.66 -12.30 14.38
N ASN A 22 3.51 -12.77 13.92
CA ASN A 22 3.42 -13.86 12.95
C ASN A 22 3.52 -13.33 11.50
N PRO A 23 4.61 -13.63 10.74
CA PRO A 23 4.79 -13.17 9.37
C PRO A 23 3.74 -13.69 8.37
N ALA A 24 3.01 -14.75 8.71
CA ALA A 24 1.96 -15.28 7.86
C ALA A 24 0.65 -14.48 7.95
N ARG A 25 0.48 -13.64 8.97
CA ARG A 25 -0.69 -12.77 9.12
C ARG A 25 -0.56 -11.50 8.28
N ILE A 26 -1.70 -10.94 7.89
CA ILE A 26 -1.78 -9.71 7.07
C ILE A 26 -0.96 -8.57 7.67
N GLY A 27 -1.09 -8.30 8.98
CA GLY A 27 -0.32 -7.26 9.67
C GLY A 27 1.14 -7.63 10.02
N GLY A 28 1.52 -8.91 9.89
CA GLY A 28 2.92 -9.34 10.10
C GLY A 28 3.75 -9.36 8.82
N ARG A 29 3.10 -9.60 7.68
CA ARG A 29 3.78 -9.74 6.39
C ARG A 29 4.54 -8.48 5.96
N PRO A 30 3.99 -7.26 6.04
CA PRO A 30 4.71 -6.05 5.67
C PRO A 30 6.00 -5.87 6.47
N ILE A 31 5.96 -6.08 7.79
CA ILE A 31 7.13 -5.97 8.68
C ILE A 31 8.20 -6.97 8.27
N PHE A 32 7.82 -8.25 8.14
CA PHE A 32 8.73 -9.30 7.71
C PHE A 32 9.38 -8.99 6.36
N SER A 33 8.57 -8.58 5.37
CA SER A 33 9.07 -8.29 4.03
C SER A 33 10.01 -7.09 4.00
N MET A 34 9.78 -6.06 4.82
CA MET A 34 10.67 -4.91 4.94
C MET A 34 11.99 -5.25 5.64
N LEU A 35 11.95 -6.09 6.67
CA LEU A 35 13.17 -6.55 7.35
C LEU A 35 14.03 -7.42 6.41
N GLU A 36 13.43 -8.39 5.73
CA GLU A 36 14.12 -9.26 4.77
C GLU A 36 14.56 -8.52 3.50
N GLY A 37 13.74 -7.57 3.03
CA GLY A 37 14.01 -6.75 1.85
C GLY A 37 15.01 -5.62 2.07
N GLY A 38 15.50 -5.44 3.30
CA GLY A 38 16.51 -4.46 3.64
C GLY A 38 16.01 -3.01 3.56
N PHE A 39 14.78 -2.76 3.98
CA PHE A 39 14.25 -1.41 4.11
C PHE A 39 15.14 -0.57 5.03
N LYS A 40 15.64 0.55 4.52
CA LYS A 40 16.59 1.41 5.22
C LYS A 40 15.95 2.51 6.05
N GLY A 41 14.64 2.69 5.89
CA GLY A 41 13.86 3.65 6.67
C GLY A 41 13.57 3.15 8.09
N ARG A 42 12.89 3.99 8.85
CA ARG A 42 12.46 3.66 10.22
C ARG A 42 11.13 2.91 10.18
N LEU A 43 11.05 1.81 10.93
CA LEU A 43 9.88 0.91 10.96
C LEU A 43 9.30 0.82 12.37
N TYR A 44 8.02 1.12 12.49
CA TYR A 44 7.28 1.23 13.75
C TYR A 44 6.08 0.28 13.78
N PRO A 45 6.20 -0.93 14.36
CA PRO A 45 5.03 -1.74 14.65
C PRO A 45 4.10 -1.05 15.65
N VAL A 46 2.80 -1.08 15.39
CA VAL A 46 1.77 -0.51 16.29
C VAL A 46 0.77 -1.60 16.66
N ASN A 47 0.76 -1.96 17.95
CA ASN A 47 -0.16 -2.95 18.51
C ASN A 47 -0.32 -2.69 20.02
N PRO A 48 -1.56 -2.47 20.54
CA PRO A 48 -1.78 -2.13 21.93
C PRO A 48 -1.46 -3.27 22.93
N ASN A 49 -1.33 -4.51 22.43
CA ASN A 49 -1.17 -5.71 23.26
C ASN A 49 0.25 -6.30 23.21
N ARG A 50 1.21 -5.63 22.58
CA ARG A 50 2.56 -6.15 22.38
C ARG A 50 3.62 -5.07 22.62
N GLU A 51 4.66 -5.40 23.37
CA GLU A 51 5.81 -4.52 23.58
C GLU A 51 6.85 -4.63 22.45
N THR A 52 6.92 -5.82 21.85
CA THR A 52 7.82 -6.10 20.72
C THR A 52 7.09 -6.91 19.63
N ILE A 53 7.45 -6.67 18.39
CA ILE A 53 6.96 -7.42 17.23
C ILE A 53 8.13 -7.62 16.26
N GLN A 54 8.41 -8.88 15.93
CA GLN A 54 9.50 -9.30 15.05
C GLN A 54 10.84 -8.64 15.40
N GLY A 55 11.14 -8.54 16.71
CA GLY A 55 12.37 -7.94 17.24
C GLY A 55 12.38 -6.41 17.32
N LEU A 56 11.37 -5.74 16.83
CA LEU A 56 11.23 -4.28 16.91
C LEU A 56 10.37 -3.88 18.13
N LYS A 57 10.66 -2.71 18.70
CA LYS A 57 9.78 -2.09 19.70
C LYS A 57 8.43 -1.80 19.07
N SER A 58 7.34 -2.20 19.75
CA SER A 58 5.97 -1.90 19.35
C SER A 58 5.41 -0.73 20.15
N TYR A 59 4.51 0.01 19.53
CA TYR A 59 3.85 1.17 20.14
C TYR A 59 2.35 0.89 20.31
N PRO A 60 1.70 1.37 21.37
CA PRO A 60 0.28 1.06 21.62
C PRO A 60 -0.67 1.72 20.59
N ASN A 61 -0.30 2.89 20.06
CA ASN A 61 -1.05 3.66 19.06
C ASN A 61 -0.09 4.52 18.22
N ILE A 62 -0.60 5.14 17.16
CA ILE A 62 0.22 5.97 16.26
C ILE A 62 0.76 7.22 16.96
N SER A 63 0.00 7.80 17.88
CA SER A 63 0.41 9.02 18.62
C SER A 63 1.57 8.76 19.59
N SER A 64 1.85 7.51 19.94
CA SER A 64 2.99 7.11 20.79
C SER A 64 4.28 6.90 20.00
N VAL A 65 4.23 6.90 18.67
CA VAL A 65 5.41 6.82 17.81
C VAL A 65 6.21 8.14 17.94
N PRO A 66 7.56 8.09 18.06
CA PRO A 66 8.34 9.26 18.45
C PRO A 66 8.45 10.36 17.38
N GLU A 67 7.90 10.13 16.19
CA GLU A 67 7.88 11.11 15.08
C GLU A 67 6.62 10.95 14.22
N ALA A 68 6.29 11.97 13.44
CA ALA A 68 5.30 11.84 12.38
C ALA A 68 5.86 10.97 11.26
N VAL A 69 5.15 9.88 10.91
CA VAL A 69 5.61 8.92 9.90
C VAL A 69 5.14 9.31 8.49
N ASP A 70 5.94 8.97 7.49
CA ASP A 70 5.61 9.24 6.10
C ASP A 70 4.44 8.37 5.62
N SER A 71 4.49 7.07 5.92
CA SER A 71 3.47 6.13 5.47
C SER A 71 3.01 5.18 6.58
N VAL A 72 1.71 4.89 6.61
CA VAL A 72 1.11 3.94 7.53
C VAL A 72 0.43 2.82 6.75
N VAL A 73 0.73 1.57 7.12
CA VAL A 73 -0.04 0.41 6.67
C VAL A 73 -1.12 0.11 7.70
N ILE A 74 -2.38 0.08 7.27
CA ILE A 74 -3.53 -0.23 8.13
C ILE A 74 -4.02 -1.66 7.86
N SER A 75 -3.92 -2.50 8.90
CA SER A 75 -4.32 -3.91 8.88
C SER A 75 -5.17 -4.23 10.11
N VAL A 76 -6.25 -3.49 10.30
CA VAL A 76 -7.19 -3.65 11.42
C VAL A 76 -8.59 -4.02 10.93
N PRO A 77 -9.46 -4.58 11.80
CA PRO A 77 -10.85 -4.83 11.47
C PRO A 77 -11.59 -3.54 11.04
N GLU A 78 -12.55 -3.70 10.12
CA GLU A 78 -13.35 -2.59 9.55
C GLU A 78 -13.95 -1.68 10.63
N LYS A 79 -14.49 -2.26 11.69
CA LYS A 79 -15.17 -1.53 12.79
C LYS A 79 -14.34 -0.41 13.44
N ILE A 80 -13.01 -0.54 13.45
CA ILE A 80 -12.10 0.44 14.06
C ILE A 80 -11.27 1.20 13.02
N ALA A 81 -11.36 0.82 11.75
CA ALA A 81 -10.47 1.32 10.71
C ALA A 81 -10.63 2.84 10.48
N LEU A 82 -11.87 3.33 10.52
CA LEU A 82 -12.15 4.76 10.32
C LEU A 82 -11.55 5.61 11.46
N ASP A 83 -11.67 5.16 12.69
CA ASP A 83 -11.09 5.87 13.85
C ASP A 83 -9.56 5.86 13.79
N VAL A 84 -8.96 4.74 13.40
CA VAL A 84 -7.51 4.64 13.16
C VAL A 84 -7.05 5.62 12.08
N VAL A 85 -7.80 5.78 10.98
CA VAL A 85 -7.47 6.77 9.93
C VAL A 85 -7.57 8.20 10.46
N LYS A 86 -8.57 8.51 11.31
CA LYS A 86 -8.68 9.81 12.00
C LYS A 86 -7.47 10.08 12.91
N GLU A 87 -7.04 9.06 13.67
CA GLU A 87 -5.84 9.17 14.50
C GLU A 87 -4.57 9.41 13.65
N CYS A 88 -4.43 8.72 12.52
CA CYS A 88 -3.32 8.94 11.60
C CYS A 88 -3.30 10.38 11.07
N ALA A 89 -4.43 10.91 10.67
CA ALA A 89 -4.54 12.29 10.20
C ALA A 89 -4.18 13.29 11.30
N ALA A 90 -4.67 13.08 12.54
CA ALA A 90 -4.35 13.92 13.69
C ALA A 90 -2.86 13.86 14.07
N ALA A 91 -2.19 12.71 13.86
CA ALA A 91 -0.76 12.52 14.10
C ALA A 91 0.14 13.07 12.97
N GLY A 92 -0.43 13.68 11.92
CA GLY A 92 0.33 14.26 10.82
C GLY A 92 0.94 13.24 9.85
N VAL A 93 0.37 12.03 9.77
CA VAL A 93 0.74 10.99 8.80
C VAL A 93 0.51 11.53 7.38
N LYS A 94 1.47 11.34 6.49
CA LYS A 94 1.39 11.87 5.12
C LYS A 94 0.66 10.93 4.16
N SER A 95 0.75 9.62 4.37
CA SER A 95 0.09 8.63 3.50
C SER A 95 -0.33 7.36 4.24
N VAL A 96 -1.35 6.71 3.71
CA VAL A 96 -1.91 5.45 4.25
C VAL A 96 -2.07 4.44 3.13
N VAL A 97 -1.68 3.19 3.41
CA VAL A 97 -2.01 2.00 2.61
C VAL A 97 -3.01 1.18 3.41
N MET A 98 -4.25 1.11 2.95
CA MET A 98 -5.35 0.53 3.72
C MET A 98 -5.79 -0.82 3.16
N PHE A 99 -5.41 -1.90 3.84
CA PHE A 99 -5.80 -3.27 3.44
C PHE A 99 -7.24 -3.59 3.77
N THR A 100 -7.77 -2.96 4.83
CA THR A 100 -9.10 -3.23 5.37
C THR A 100 -10.17 -3.09 4.28
N SER A 101 -11.02 -4.11 4.15
CA SER A 101 -12.24 -4.14 3.33
C SER A 101 -13.46 -3.86 4.19
N GLY A 102 -14.66 -3.78 3.60
CA GLY A 102 -15.91 -3.47 4.26
C GLY A 102 -16.43 -2.06 3.97
N PHE A 103 -15.98 -1.48 2.87
CA PHE A 103 -16.34 -0.13 2.42
C PHE A 103 -17.28 -0.20 1.20
N ALA A 104 -17.15 0.67 0.22
CA ALA A 104 -18.11 0.80 -0.89
C ALA A 104 -18.38 -0.53 -1.64
N GLU A 105 -17.46 -1.49 -1.62
CA GLU A 105 -17.62 -2.81 -2.24
C GLU A 105 -18.72 -3.67 -1.58
N ILE A 106 -19.13 -3.37 -0.35
CA ILE A 106 -20.23 -4.08 0.33
C ILE A 106 -21.60 -3.41 0.15
N GLY A 107 -21.68 -2.33 -0.61
CA GLY A 107 -22.93 -1.60 -0.90
C GLY A 107 -23.14 -0.36 -0.05
N ALA A 108 -24.41 0.07 0.08
CA ALA A 108 -24.78 1.38 0.62
C ALA A 108 -24.19 1.71 2.01
N ALA A 109 -24.14 0.75 2.91
CA ALA A 109 -23.57 0.94 4.26
C ALA A 109 -22.06 1.30 4.19
N GLY A 110 -21.32 0.62 3.30
CA GLY A 110 -19.88 0.87 3.13
C GLY A 110 -19.60 2.16 2.37
N VAL A 111 -20.48 2.62 1.48
CA VAL A 111 -20.35 3.88 0.75
C VAL A 111 -20.25 5.08 1.70
N HIS A 112 -21.06 5.10 2.77
CA HIS A 112 -20.98 6.18 3.75
C HIS A 112 -19.61 6.23 4.44
N ALA A 113 -19.13 5.10 4.94
CA ALA A 113 -17.82 5.02 5.58
C ALA A 113 -16.68 5.41 4.62
N GLN A 114 -16.77 5.01 3.34
CA GLN A 114 -15.78 5.43 2.33
C GLN A 114 -15.83 6.94 2.05
N SER A 115 -17.01 7.55 2.07
CA SER A 115 -17.14 9.01 1.93
C SER A 115 -16.48 9.76 3.10
N GLU A 116 -16.55 9.21 4.31
CA GLU A 116 -15.82 9.77 5.45
C GLU A 116 -14.30 9.68 5.26
N LEU A 117 -13.79 8.54 4.77
CA LEU A 117 -12.35 8.40 4.43
C LEU A 117 -11.91 9.47 3.43
N LYS A 118 -12.70 9.69 2.38
CA LYS A 118 -12.43 10.75 1.38
C LYS A 118 -12.37 12.13 2.02
N THR A 119 -13.32 12.42 2.91
CA THR A 119 -13.37 13.70 3.63
C THR A 119 -12.14 13.91 4.52
N ILE A 120 -11.67 12.85 5.20
CA ILE A 120 -10.46 12.89 6.02
C ILE A 120 -9.23 13.19 5.13
N SER A 121 -9.08 12.47 4.01
CA SER A 121 -7.99 12.70 3.05
C SER A 121 -7.97 14.16 2.57
N LEU A 122 -9.11 14.69 2.10
CA LEU A 122 -9.23 16.06 1.62
C LEU A 122 -8.89 17.11 2.68
N ASN A 123 -9.37 16.92 3.91
CA ASN A 123 -9.20 17.90 4.99
C ASN A 123 -7.79 17.90 5.58
N SER A 124 -7.13 16.74 5.63
CA SER A 124 -5.78 16.59 6.22
C SER A 124 -4.66 16.68 5.20
N GLY A 125 -4.95 16.50 3.92
CA GLY A 125 -3.94 16.31 2.86
C GLY A 125 -3.24 14.95 2.90
N MET A 126 -3.66 14.04 3.78
CA MET A 126 -3.13 12.67 3.87
C MET A 126 -3.59 11.84 2.68
N ARG A 127 -2.65 11.23 1.95
CA ARG A 127 -2.96 10.42 0.78
C ARG A 127 -3.34 8.99 1.18
N ILE A 128 -4.40 8.45 0.57
CA ILE A 128 -4.93 7.12 0.90
C ILE A 128 -4.98 6.23 -0.33
N VAL A 129 -4.23 5.10 -0.30
CA VAL A 129 -4.38 3.98 -1.24
C VAL A 129 -5.31 2.94 -0.62
N GLY A 130 -6.28 2.49 -1.36
CA GLY A 130 -7.34 1.60 -0.90
C GLY A 130 -8.65 2.36 -0.67
N PRO A 131 -9.48 1.96 0.30
CA PRO A 131 -9.41 0.71 1.06
C PRO A 131 -9.50 -0.54 0.18
N ASN A 132 -9.46 -1.73 0.78
CA ASN A 132 -9.60 -2.99 0.07
C ASN A 132 -8.53 -3.18 -1.03
N CYS A 133 -7.27 -2.84 -0.74
CA CYS A 133 -6.15 -3.03 -1.66
C CYS A 133 -5.20 -4.14 -1.19
N LEU A 134 -4.44 -4.72 -2.11
CA LEU A 134 -3.36 -5.66 -1.76
C LEU A 134 -2.09 -4.93 -1.31
N GLY A 135 -1.98 -3.64 -1.62
CA GLY A 135 -0.94 -2.76 -1.17
C GLY A 135 -0.01 -2.22 -2.23
N VAL A 136 1.18 -1.82 -1.79
CA VAL A 136 2.20 -1.19 -2.61
C VAL A 136 3.58 -1.75 -2.30
N PHE A 137 4.53 -1.65 -3.25
CA PHE A 137 5.95 -1.79 -2.95
C PHE A 137 6.85 -0.93 -3.84
N ASN A 138 8.07 -0.68 -3.35
CA ASN A 138 9.19 -0.14 -4.07
C ASN A 138 10.42 -1.02 -3.78
N LEU A 139 10.82 -1.83 -4.75
CA LEU A 139 11.89 -2.81 -4.59
C LEU A 139 13.25 -2.17 -4.38
N ASN A 140 13.53 -1.01 -4.99
CA ASN A 140 14.81 -0.31 -4.85
C ASN A 140 15.04 0.19 -3.42
N GLN A 141 13.96 0.47 -2.67
CA GLN A 141 14.04 0.90 -1.27
C GLN A 141 13.83 -0.22 -0.26
N GLY A 142 13.44 -1.42 -0.71
CA GLY A 142 12.97 -2.48 0.19
C GLY A 142 11.65 -2.12 0.90
N TRP A 143 10.87 -1.20 0.35
CA TRP A 143 9.56 -0.80 0.85
C TRP A 143 8.48 -1.80 0.44
N PHE A 144 7.80 -2.40 1.42
CA PHE A 144 6.77 -3.41 1.22
C PHE A 144 5.53 -3.14 2.07
N GLY A 145 4.72 -2.18 1.66
CA GLY A 145 3.37 -1.93 2.22
C GLY A 145 2.35 -2.90 1.62
N THR A 146 2.62 -4.20 1.68
CA THR A 146 1.77 -5.23 1.09
C THR A 146 1.78 -6.52 1.89
N PHE A 147 0.68 -7.28 1.83
CA PHE A 147 0.60 -8.63 2.39
C PHE A 147 0.66 -9.73 1.32
N ALA A 148 1.02 -9.38 0.08
CA ALA A 148 1.14 -10.35 -1.01
C ALA A 148 2.18 -11.44 -0.71
N ASN A 149 1.80 -12.71 -0.87
CA ASN A 149 2.68 -13.86 -0.62
C ASN A 149 3.75 -14.04 -1.70
N THR A 150 3.60 -13.41 -2.85
CA THR A 150 4.50 -13.51 -4.01
C THR A 150 5.91 -12.96 -3.74
N LEU A 151 6.08 -12.23 -2.62
CA LEU A 151 7.36 -11.64 -2.22
C LEU A 151 8.19 -12.54 -1.27
N ALA A 152 7.67 -13.70 -0.87
CA ALA A 152 8.13 -14.42 0.32
C ALA A 152 9.38 -15.28 0.17
N SER A 153 10.06 -15.39 -0.98
CA SER A 153 11.08 -16.44 -1.09
C SER A 153 12.21 -16.30 -2.11
N LYS A 154 12.36 -15.20 -2.82
CA LYS A 154 13.42 -15.07 -3.83
C LYS A 154 13.94 -13.62 -3.90
N LYS A 155 15.23 -13.50 -4.22
CA LYS A 155 15.79 -12.23 -4.70
C LYS A 155 14.95 -11.77 -5.90
N ILE A 156 14.09 -10.79 -5.69
CA ILE A 156 13.19 -10.28 -6.73
C ILE A 156 14.04 -9.40 -7.65
N PRO A 157 14.11 -9.68 -8.97
CA PRO A 157 14.85 -8.83 -9.87
C PRO A 157 14.18 -7.43 -9.93
N THR A 158 14.97 -6.42 -9.59
CA THR A 158 14.57 -5.02 -9.82
C THR A 158 14.75 -4.66 -11.29
N GLY A 159 13.96 -3.71 -11.79
CA GLY A 159 14.04 -3.28 -13.17
C GLY A 159 13.11 -2.11 -13.49
N PRO A 160 13.09 -1.67 -14.74
CA PRO A 160 12.49 -0.39 -15.10
C PRO A 160 10.96 -0.43 -15.29
N ILE A 161 10.27 -1.40 -14.72
CA ILE A 161 8.81 -1.51 -14.89
C ILE A 161 8.10 -1.03 -13.63
N GLY A 162 7.13 -0.12 -13.81
CA GLY A 162 6.09 0.20 -12.85
C GLY A 162 4.80 -0.56 -13.16
N ILE A 163 4.21 -1.19 -12.17
CA ILE A 163 2.92 -1.85 -12.31
C ILE A 163 1.89 -1.12 -11.45
N VAL A 164 0.74 -0.79 -12.01
CA VAL A 164 -0.41 -0.29 -11.26
C VAL A 164 -1.68 -0.97 -11.71
N THR A 165 -2.48 -1.45 -10.78
CA THR A 165 -3.75 -2.13 -11.06
C THR A 165 -4.81 -1.75 -10.04
N GLN A 166 -6.06 -1.68 -10.48
CA GLN A 166 -7.17 -1.53 -9.54
C GLN A 166 -7.35 -2.80 -8.70
N SER A 167 -7.29 -3.97 -9.31
CA SER A 167 -7.48 -5.27 -8.66
C SER A 167 -6.19 -5.80 -8.03
N GLY A 168 -6.23 -6.10 -6.72
CA GLY A 168 -5.13 -6.74 -6.00
C GLY A 168 -4.78 -8.12 -6.56
N ALA A 169 -5.77 -8.96 -6.80
CA ALA A 169 -5.56 -10.32 -7.31
C ALA A 169 -4.91 -10.31 -8.70
N TYR A 170 -5.39 -9.46 -9.60
CA TYR A 170 -4.80 -9.32 -10.93
C TYR A 170 -3.39 -8.74 -10.87
N GLY A 171 -3.17 -7.72 -10.04
CA GLY A 171 -1.85 -7.14 -9.83
C GLY A 171 -0.82 -8.15 -9.31
N GLY A 172 -1.21 -9.01 -8.36
CA GLY A 172 -0.38 -10.11 -7.89
C GLY A 172 -0.06 -11.15 -8.96
N HIS A 173 -1.05 -11.49 -9.81
CA HIS A 173 -0.86 -12.40 -10.94
C HIS A 173 0.10 -11.80 -11.99
N LEU A 174 -0.11 -10.55 -12.37
CA LEU A 174 0.75 -9.85 -13.31
C LEU A 174 2.19 -9.77 -12.82
N PHE A 175 2.39 -9.42 -11.55
CA PHE A 175 3.71 -9.43 -10.93
C PHE A 175 4.36 -10.82 -10.97
N THR A 176 3.60 -11.89 -10.70
CA THR A 176 4.11 -13.26 -10.80
C THR A 176 4.56 -13.62 -12.23
N ILE A 177 3.81 -13.18 -13.25
CA ILE A 177 4.18 -13.38 -14.66
C ILE A 177 5.50 -12.66 -14.97
N THR A 178 5.68 -11.41 -14.54
CA THR A 178 6.93 -10.66 -14.79
C THR A 178 8.11 -11.36 -14.12
N GLN A 179 7.96 -11.82 -12.88
CA GLN A 179 8.99 -12.57 -12.17
C GLN A 179 9.39 -13.87 -12.88
N ASN A 180 8.40 -14.66 -13.30
CA ASN A 180 8.65 -15.94 -13.98
C ASN A 180 9.36 -15.78 -15.35
N ARG A 181 9.23 -14.59 -15.96
CA ARG A 181 9.90 -14.23 -17.21
C ARG A 181 11.23 -13.49 -17.02
N GLY A 182 11.67 -13.32 -15.78
CA GLY A 182 12.90 -12.57 -15.46
C GLY A 182 12.81 -11.08 -15.76
N VAL A 183 11.60 -10.54 -15.85
CA VAL A 183 11.36 -9.12 -16.12
C VAL A 183 11.36 -8.34 -14.81
N GLY A 184 12.32 -7.43 -14.65
CA GLY A 184 12.48 -6.65 -13.43
C GLY A 184 11.39 -5.58 -13.26
N THR A 185 10.87 -5.48 -12.05
CA THR A 185 9.87 -4.48 -11.63
C THR A 185 10.48 -3.64 -10.53
N ASN A 186 10.17 -2.33 -10.48
CA ASN A 186 10.58 -1.47 -9.37
C ASN A 186 9.38 -1.12 -8.47
N TYR A 187 8.34 -0.54 -9.04
CA TYR A 187 7.14 -0.15 -8.31
C TYR A 187 5.96 -1.06 -8.65
N TRP A 188 5.14 -1.31 -7.64
CA TRP A 188 3.88 -2.01 -7.81
C TRP A 188 2.83 -1.41 -6.87
N VAL A 189 1.67 -1.08 -7.40
CA VAL A 189 0.56 -0.49 -6.67
C VAL A 189 -0.74 -1.18 -7.03
N THR A 190 -1.53 -1.50 -6.03
CA THR A 190 -2.93 -1.91 -6.22
C THR A 190 -3.83 -0.90 -5.52
N THR A 191 -4.69 -0.22 -6.28
CA THR A 191 -5.44 0.94 -5.78
C THR A 191 -6.71 0.57 -4.99
N GLY A 192 -7.25 -0.64 -5.19
CA GLY A 192 -8.45 -1.10 -4.47
C GLY A 192 -9.68 -0.25 -4.80
N ASN A 193 -10.36 0.29 -3.79
CA ASN A 193 -11.58 1.08 -3.99
C ASN A 193 -11.34 2.52 -4.48
N GLU A 194 -10.09 2.97 -4.55
CA GLU A 194 -9.72 4.31 -5.06
C GLU A 194 -10.44 5.46 -4.33
N VAL A 195 -10.39 5.46 -3.00
CA VAL A 195 -11.01 6.52 -2.22
C VAL A 195 -10.37 7.89 -2.45
N ASP A 196 -9.06 7.90 -2.72
CA ASP A 196 -8.25 9.10 -2.96
C ASP A 196 -7.28 8.85 -4.13
N VAL A 197 -6.24 8.03 -3.95
CA VAL A 197 -5.25 7.73 -4.99
C VAL A 197 -5.83 6.73 -5.99
N ASP A 198 -5.84 7.10 -7.26
CA ASP A 198 -6.30 6.28 -8.38
C ASP A 198 -5.16 5.79 -9.29
N VAL A 199 -5.49 4.93 -10.24
CA VAL A 199 -4.54 4.40 -11.24
C VAL A 199 -3.89 5.51 -12.07
N ALA A 200 -4.64 6.54 -12.45
CA ALA A 200 -4.14 7.60 -13.32
C ALA A 200 -3.06 8.43 -12.61
N GLU A 201 -3.26 8.76 -11.35
CA GLU A 201 -2.30 9.51 -10.53
C GLU A 201 -0.99 8.73 -10.30
N VAL A 202 -1.09 7.42 -10.11
CA VAL A 202 0.10 6.55 -10.00
C VAL A 202 0.87 6.50 -11.33
N ILE A 203 0.17 6.44 -12.47
CA ILE A 203 0.82 6.51 -13.79
C ILE A 203 1.53 7.87 -13.96
N GLU A 204 0.92 8.96 -13.52
CA GLU A 204 1.54 10.30 -13.57
C GLU A 204 2.81 10.36 -12.71
N PHE A 205 2.81 9.71 -11.53
CA PHE A 205 4.01 9.56 -10.72
C PHE A 205 5.09 8.77 -11.47
N TYR A 206 4.74 7.61 -12.05
CA TYR A 206 5.69 6.76 -12.80
C TYR A 206 6.28 7.48 -14.00
N ALA A 207 5.51 8.32 -14.69
CA ALA A 207 6.00 9.09 -15.83
C ALA A 207 7.09 10.12 -15.48
N LYS A 208 7.19 10.51 -14.21
CA LYS A 208 8.20 11.44 -13.68
C LYS A 208 9.41 10.72 -13.07
N GLU A 209 9.31 9.39 -12.87
CA GLU A 209 10.38 8.60 -12.28
C GLU A 209 11.44 8.22 -13.32
N PRO A 210 12.71 8.66 -13.15
CA PRO A 210 13.76 8.42 -14.12
C PRO A 210 14.09 6.92 -14.32
N ASP A 211 13.84 6.12 -13.29
CA ASP A 211 14.12 4.67 -13.29
C ASP A 211 12.99 3.84 -13.92
N ILE A 212 11.84 4.45 -14.24
CA ILE A 212 10.73 3.77 -14.90
C ILE A 212 10.79 4.03 -16.42
N LYS A 213 10.85 2.95 -17.19
CA LYS A 213 10.88 2.99 -18.67
C LYS A 213 9.63 2.40 -19.30
N ALA A 214 8.86 1.62 -18.53
CA ALA A 214 7.60 1.05 -19.00
C ALA A 214 6.59 0.96 -17.84
N VAL A 215 5.33 1.16 -18.16
CA VAL A 215 4.22 1.03 -17.21
C VAL A 215 3.26 -0.04 -17.70
N SER A 216 2.94 -0.98 -16.81
CA SER A 216 1.83 -1.91 -17.02
C SER A 216 0.68 -1.51 -16.11
N TYR A 217 -0.49 -1.29 -16.68
CA TYR A 217 -1.65 -0.91 -15.90
C TYR A 217 -2.91 -1.65 -16.32
N THR A 218 -3.84 -1.81 -15.36
CA THR A 218 -5.23 -2.21 -15.63
C THR A 218 -6.16 -1.41 -14.75
N HIS A 219 -7.26 -0.98 -15.34
CA HIS A 219 -8.38 -0.37 -14.63
C HIS A 219 -9.62 -1.23 -14.89
N LEU A 220 -10.13 -1.86 -13.83
CA LEU A 220 -11.33 -2.70 -13.89
C LEU A 220 -12.51 -1.92 -13.32
N ARG A 221 -13.61 -1.85 -14.07
CA ARG A 221 -14.89 -1.34 -13.57
C ARG A 221 -15.79 -2.51 -13.19
N ALA A 222 -16.75 -2.28 -12.31
CA ALA A 222 -17.80 -3.27 -12.04
C ALA A 222 -18.45 -3.68 -13.36
N HIS A 223 -18.61 -4.98 -13.59
CA HIS A 223 -19.16 -5.60 -14.81
C HIS A 223 -18.21 -5.65 -16.03
N GLU A 224 -16.90 -5.51 -15.86
CA GLU A 224 -15.96 -5.81 -16.94
C GLU A 224 -16.06 -7.30 -17.33
N THR A 225 -16.17 -7.53 -18.63
CA THR A 225 -16.09 -8.90 -19.19
C THR A 225 -14.66 -9.19 -19.64
N GLY A 226 -14.29 -10.47 -19.76
CA GLY A 226 -12.94 -10.87 -20.19
C GLY A 226 -12.47 -10.28 -21.53
N ARG A 227 -13.38 -9.68 -22.33
CA ARG A 227 -13.04 -8.95 -23.57
C ARG A 227 -12.56 -7.53 -23.33
N ASN A 228 -12.84 -6.96 -22.15
CA ASN A 228 -12.50 -5.56 -21.81
C ASN A 228 -11.20 -5.46 -21.00
N LEU A 229 -10.60 -6.60 -20.66
CA LEU A 229 -9.31 -6.65 -19.97
C LEU A 229 -8.20 -6.37 -20.98
N VAL A 230 -7.78 -5.12 -21.08
CA VAL A 230 -6.67 -4.69 -21.96
C VAL A 230 -5.48 -4.37 -21.08
N CYS A 231 -4.42 -5.16 -21.21
CA CYS A 231 -3.09 -4.79 -20.71
C CYS A 231 -2.41 -3.93 -21.79
N ARG A 232 -2.18 -2.65 -21.53
CA ARG A 232 -1.39 -1.77 -22.41
C ARG A 232 0.00 -1.59 -21.82
N LEU A 233 1.01 -1.92 -22.61
CA LEU A 233 2.38 -1.47 -22.38
C LEU A 233 2.51 -0.09 -23.07
N LEU A 234 2.80 0.93 -22.28
CA LEU A 234 3.23 2.23 -22.79
C LEU A 234 4.76 2.21 -22.78
N LEU A 235 5.35 2.28 -23.94
CA LEU A 235 6.79 2.43 -24.17
C LEU A 235 7.13 3.91 -24.28
#